data_41363d4db6f11490b3c2491e80ada543
#
_entry.id   41363d4db6f11490b3c2491e80ada543
#
_cell.length_a   1.000
_cell.length_b   1.000
_cell.length_c   1.000
_cell.angle_alpha   90.00
_cell.angle_beta   90.00
_cell.angle_gamma   90.00
#
_symmetry.space_group_name_H-M   'P 1'
#
loop_
_entity.id
_entity.type
_entity.pdbx_description
1 polymer ?
#
loop_
_entity_poly.entity_id
_entity_poly.type
_entity_poly.pdbx_seq_one_letter_code
_entity_poly.pdbx_strand_id
1 'polypeptide(L)'
;VTFTDLIVDIAVTATPPDQAVDSAQSQLEQILATLRHDAVAIDDAHPAGGPSAMNRAWRTVFATAPIAEGWRWHAIGATVAALQDVSARDTASPAAVKAFATGTVIADRIAAVLESTTAADRWSHRTVAGLVGAGVAAGLLLNLDEAQLRNTVGLCATQAAGLRAVDESATAVVQVAKVAADAVEAAVLARHGFTSAADSMSGRRGLFALLSPDAAPQGDIGVA
;
A
#
# COMPACT_ATOMS: atom_id res chain seq x y z
N VAL A 1 0.09 16.82 16.89
CA VAL A 1 0.26 16.15 15.57
C VAL A 1 0.17 14.65 15.81
N THR A 2 -0.74 13.99 15.15
CA THR A 2 -0.89 12.53 15.23
C THR A 2 0.04 11.84 14.22
N PHE A 3 0.24 10.53 14.36
CA PHE A 3 0.98 9.77 13.35
C PHE A 3 0.27 9.79 11.99
N THR A 4 -1.06 9.79 12.02
CA THR A 4 -1.87 9.96 10.79
C THR A 4 -1.60 11.31 10.12
N ASP A 5 -1.47 12.40 10.90
CA ASP A 5 -1.10 13.73 10.36
C ASP A 5 0.26 13.70 9.68
N LEU A 6 1.24 13.04 10.30
CA LEU A 6 2.58 12.90 9.73
C LEU A 6 2.57 12.13 8.40
N ILE A 7 1.82 11.04 8.32
CA ILE A 7 1.67 10.29 7.06
C ILE A 7 1.10 11.18 5.95
N VAL A 8 0.04 11.93 6.26
CA VAL A 8 -0.61 12.83 5.29
C VAL A 8 0.32 13.96 4.88
N ASP A 9 1.05 14.57 5.82
CA ASP A 9 2.04 15.60 5.52
C ASP A 9 3.13 15.08 4.58
N ILE A 10 3.70 13.92 4.85
CA ILE A 10 4.67 13.27 3.95
C ILE A 10 4.07 13.04 2.57
N ALA A 11 2.84 12.55 2.49
CA ALA A 11 2.18 12.25 1.22
C ALA A 11 2.01 13.51 0.34
N VAL A 12 1.71 14.65 0.96
CA VAL A 12 1.40 15.90 0.26
C VAL A 12 2.65 16.74 0.00
N THR A 13 3.58 16.82 0.95
CA THR A 13 4.69 17.79 0.92
C THR A 13 6.03 17.19 0.57
N ALA A 14 6.28 15.92 0.92
CA ALA A 14 7.60 15.35 0.77
C ALA A 14 7.94 14.99 -0.71
N THR A 15 9.20 15.19 -1.05
CA THR A 15 9.78 14.62 -2.26
C THR A 15 10.47 13.32 -1.90
N PRO A 16 10.05 12.18 -2.48
CA PRO A 16 10.72 10.91 -2.22
C PRO A 16 12.21 10.98 -2.58
N PRO A 17 13.10 10.30 -1.85
CA PRO A 17 14.51 10.18 -2.21
C PRO A 17 14.68 9.57 -3.60
N ASP A 18 15.72 10.02 -4.35
CA ASP A 18 16.01 9.53 -5.70
C ASP A 18 16.09 8.01 -5.77
N GLN A 19 16.74 7.37 -4.79
CA GLN A 19 16.84 5.92 -4.71
C GLN A 19 15.44 5.23 -4.63
N ALA A 20 14.48 5.83 -3.92
CA ALA A 20 13.11 5.30 -3.85
C ALA A 20 12.39 5.49 -5.18
N VAL A 21 12.63 6.60 -5.87
CA VAL A 21 12.08 6.88 -7.21
C VAL A 21 12.63 5.90 -8.24
N ASP A 22 13.94 5.70 -8.29
CA ASP A 22 14.60 4.77 -9.22
C ASP A 22 14.12 3.32 -9.00
N SER A 23 14.03 2.90 -7.73
CA SER A 23 13.52 1.58 -7.38
C SER A 23 12.05 1.40 -7.78
N ALA A 24 11.21 2.40 -7.52
CA ALA A 24 9.80 2.40 -7.90
C ALA A 24 9.62 2.34 -9.42
N GLN A 25 10.39 3.12 -10.17
CA GLN A 25 10.42 3.10 -11.63
C GLN A 25 10.73 1.70 -12.16
N SER A 26 11.87 1.13 -11.74
CA SER A 26 12.32 -0.18 -12.19
C SER A 26 11.30 -1.29 -11.89
N GLN A 27 10.77 -1.33 -10.68
CA GLN A 27 9.78 -2.33 -10.29
C GLN A 27 8.47 -2.17 -11.06
N LEU A 28 7.98 -0.93 -11.22
CA LEU A 28 6.74 -0.68 -11.95
C LEU A 28 6.86 -1.06 -13.43
N GLU A 29 7.99 -0.78 -14.06
CA GLU A 29 8.25 -1.20 -15.44
C GLU A 29 8.26 -2.73 -15.59
N GLN A 30 8.83 -3.46 -14.62
CA GLN A 30 8.81 -4.92 -14.61
C GLN A 30 7.37 -5.46 -14.44
N ILE A 31 6.57 -4.87 -13.54
CA ILE A 31 5.16 -5.21 -13.38
C ILE A 31 4.40 -5.02 -14.68
N LEU A 32 4.53 -3.85 -15.29
CA LEU A 32 3.83 -3.53 -16.55
C LEU A 32 4.26 -4.42 -17.71
N ALA A 33 5.56 -4.76 -17.79
CA ALA A 33 6.06 -5.71 -18.77
C ALA A 33 5.44 -7.10 -18.60
N THR A 34 5.36 -7.60 -17.36
CA THR A 34 4.71 -8.89 -17.06
C THR A 34 3.24 -8.87 -17.45
N LEU A 35 2.51 -7.83 -17.06
CA LEU A 35 1.07 -7.72 -17.37
C LEU A 35 0.76 -7.64 -18.88
N ARG A 36 1.70 -7.15 -19.70
CA ARG A 36 1.55 -7.18 -21.16
C ARG A 36 1.57 -8.58 -21.75
N HIS A 37 2.40 -9.45 -21.18
CA HIS A 37 2.50 -10.84 -21.63
C HIS A 37 1.32 -11.70 -21.15
N ASP A 38 0.79 -11.41 -19.97
CA ASP A 38 -0.25 -12.20 -19.30
C ASP A 38 -1.66 -11.60 -19.46
N ALA A 39 -1.84 -10.58 -20.30
CA ALA A 39 -3.12 -9.89 -20.49
C ALA A 39 -4.29 -10.83 -20.85
N VAL A 40 -3.99 -11.96 -21.52
CA VAL A 40 -4.99 -12.96 -21.90
C VAL A 40 -5.44 -13.79 -20.69
N ALA A 41 -4.56 -14.07 -19.74
CA ALA A 41 -4.89 -14.88 -18.56
C ALA A 41 -5.71 -14.14 -17.49
N ILE A 42 -5.65 -12.81 -17.50
CA ILE A 42 -6.33 -11.96 -16.51
C ILE A 42 -7.79 -11.69 -16.88
N ASP A 43 -8.14 -11.68 -18.16
CA ASP A 43 -9.50 -11.36 -18.64
C ASP A 43 -10.47 -12.55 -18.60
N ASP A 44 -9.98 -13.78 -18.72
CA ASP A 44 -10.85 -14.96 -18.91
C ASP A 44 -11.49 -15.49 -17.62
N ALA A 45 -11.15 -14.99 -16.45
CA ALA A 45 -11.59 -15.57 -15.17
C ALA A 45 -12.83 -14.90 -14.54
N HIS A 46 -13.45 -13.88 -15.16
CA HIS A 46 -14.65 -13.22 -14.58
C HIS A 46 -15.72 -12.88 -15.60
N PRO A 47 -16.93 -13.47 -15.48
CA PRO A 47 -18.02 -13.31 -16.45
C PRO A 47 -18.92 -12.07 -16.28
N ALA A 48 -18.66 -11.15 -15.35
CA ALA A 48 -19.57 -10.05 -15.06
C ALA A 48 -18.86 -8.70 -14.93
N GLY A 49 -18.76 -7.97 -16.05
CA GLY A 49 -18.30 -6.58 -16.07
C GLY A 49 -16.79 -6.42 -15.90
N GLY A 50 -16.20 -5.43 -16.55
CA GLY A 50 -14.76 -5.21 -16.49
C GLY A 50 -14.20 -5.20 -15.05
N PRO A 51 -13.03 -5.77 -14.81
CA PRO A 51 -12.52 -5.95 -13.45
C PRO A 51 -12.40 -4.60 -12.75
N SER A 52 -12.97 -4.46 -11.55
CA SER A 52 -12.76 -3.29 -10.71
C SER A 52 -11.27 -3.08 -10.45
N ALA A 53 -10.84 -1.87 -10.13
CA ALA A 53 -9.44 -1.62 -9.81
C ALA A 53 -8.93 -2.52 -8.66
N MET A 54 -9.80 -2.88 -7.71
CA MET A 54 -9.50 -3.86 -6.65
C MET A 54 -9.15 -5.24 -7.22
N ASN A 55 -9.98 -5.76 -8.14
CA ASN A 55 -9.71 -7.05 -8.78
C ASN A 55 -8.43 -7.01 -9.62
N ARG A 56 -8.17 -5.89 -10.30
CA ARG A 56 -6.90 -5.72 -11.02
C ARG A 56 -5.71 -5.76 -10.07
N ALA A 57 -5.77 -5.04 -8.95
CA ALA A 57 -4.70 -5.03 -7.94
C ALA A 57 -4.44 -6.45 -7.39
N TRP A 58 -5.50 -7.16 -7.01
CA TRP A 58 -5.41 -8.55 -6.57
C TRP A 58 -4.70 -9.44 -7.60
N ARG A 59 -5.15 -9.42 -8.85
CA ARG A 59 -4.61 -10.25 -9.92
C ARG A 59 -3.17 -9.88 -10.29
N THR A 60 -2.84 -8.59 -10.27
CA THR A 60 -1.48 -8.11 -10.53
C THR A 60 -0.49 -8.76 -9.58
N VAL A 61 -0.82 -8.90 -8.28
CA VAL A 61 0.05 -9.58 -7.33
C VAL A 61 0.33 -11.02 -7.74
N PHE A 62 -0.70 -11.78 -8.11
CA PHE A 62 -0.49 -13.17 -8.54
C PHE A 62 0.31 -13.28 -9.85
N ALA A 63 0.00 -12.45 -10.83
CA ALA A 63 0.71 -12.44 -12.11
C ALA A 63 2.20 -12.09 -11.95
N THR A 64 2.53 -11.21 -11.00
CA THR A 64 3.89 -10.71 -10.79
C THR A 64 4.62 -11.38 -9.63
N ALA A 65 3.99 -12.29 -8.89
CA ALA A 65 4.62 -13.00 -7.79
C ALA A 65 5.96 -13.68 -8.16
N PRO A 66 6.12 -14.31 -9.33
CA PRO A 66 7.38 -14.96 -9.70
C PRO A 66 8.56 -13.99 -9.84
N ILE A 67 8.31 -12.73 -10.23
CA ILE A 67 9.37 -11.72 -10.40
C ILE A 67 9.55 -10.83 -9.16
N ALA A 68 8.59 -10.84 -8.25
CA ALA A 68 8.56 -10.01 -7.07
C ALA A 68 9.31 -10.62 -5.87
N GLU A 69 10.02 -11.72 -6.06
CA GLU A 69 10.83 -12.33 -5.02
C GLU A 69 11.86 -11.30 -4.51
N GLY A 70 11.86 -11.07 -3.19
CA GLY A 70 12.69 -10.04 -2.56
C GLY A 70 12.12 -8.61 -2.59
N TRP A 71 11.03 -8.33 -3.28
CA TRP A 71 10.39 -7.01 -3.23
C TRP A 71 9.64 -6.84 -1.91
N ARG A 72 10.12 -5.90 -1.11
CA ARG A 72 9.52 -5.64 0.20
C ARG A 72 8.07 -5.13 0.08
N TRP A 73 7.80 -4.27 -0.90
CA TRP A 73 6.53 -3.56 -1.05
C TRP A 73 5.79 -3.91 -2.34
N HIS A 74 5.75 -5.19 -2.68
CA HIS A 74 5.07 -5.69 -3.89
C HIS A 74 3.61 -5.21 -4.00
N ALA A 75 2.87 -5.17 -2.88
CA ALA A 75 1.48 -4.69 -2.87
C ALA A 75 1.34 -3.25 -3.37
N ILE A 76 2.30 -2.36 -3.03
CA ILE A 76 2.26 -0.96 -3.46
C ILE A 76 2.39 -0.88 -4.98
N GLY A 77 3.38 -1.58 -5.56
CA GLY A 77 3.57 -1.63 -7.00
C GLY A 77 2.35 -2.20 -7.74
N ALA A 78 1.75 -3.27 -7.22
CA ALA A 78 0.55 -3.87 -7.79
C ALA A 78 -0.67 -2.93 -7.73
N THR A 79 -0.84 -2.20 -6.62
CA THR A 79 -1.89 -1.19 -6.45
C THR A 79 -1.73 -0.06 -7.47
N VAL A 80 -0.51 0.47 -7.61
CA VAL A 80 -0.19 1.54 -8.55
C VAL A 80 -0.43 1.09 -9.99
N ALA A 81 0.05 -0.09 -10.37
CA ALA A 81 -0.16 -0.65 -11.71
C ALA A 81 -1.65 -0.85 -12.03
N ALA A 82 -2.46 -1.25 -11.03
CA ALA A 82 -3.89 -1.44 -11.20
C ALA A 82 -4.67 -0.14 -11.42
N LEU A 83 -4.13 0.99 -10.95
CA LEU A 83 -4.76 2.31 -11.05
C LEU A 83 -4.23 3.12 -12.23
N GLN A 84 -3.12 2.74 -12.86
CA GLN A 84 -2.68 3.39 -14.09
C GLN A 84 -3.71 3.19 -15.22
N ASP A 85 -3.79 4.18 -16.09
CA ASP A 85 -4.62 4.08 -17.30
C ASP A 85 -4.13 2.91 -18.18
N VAL A 86 -5.07 2.03 -18.46
CA VAL A 86 -4.83 0.82 -19.26
C VAL A 86 -4.37 1.14 -20.68
N SER A 87 -4.72 2.31 -21.20
CA SER A 87 -4.30 2.77 -22.53
C SER A 87 -2.84 3.24 -22.58
N ALA A 88 -2.24 3.56 -21.43
CA ALA A 88 -0.87 4.05 -21.29
C ALA A 88 0.10 2.99 -20.73
N ARG A 89 -0.20 1.71 -20.87
CA ARG A 89 0.51 0.58 -20.25
C ARG A 89 1.97 0.40 -20.69
N ASP A 90 2.43 1.17 -21.66
CA ASP A 90 3.78 0.94 -22.22
C ASP A 90 4.89 1.52 -21.36
N THR A 91 4.61 2.51 -20.51
CA THR A 91 5.59 3.13 -19.62
C THR A 91 4.97 3.53 -18.29
N ALA A 92 5.80 3.47 -17.23
CA ALA A 92 5.43 4.01 -15.94
C ALA A 92 5.28 5.54 -16.02
N SER A 93 4.11 6.07 -15.70
CA SER A 93 3.92 7.51 -15.67
C SER A 93 4.69 8.14 -14.50
N PRO A 94 5.22 9.38 -14.63
CA PRO A 94 5.89 10.05 -13.52
C PRO A 94 5.03 10.15 -12.25
N ALA A 95 3.73 10.33 -12.40
CA ALA A 95 2.78 10.35 -11.28
C ALA A 95 2.71 8.99 -10.58
N ALA A 96 2.68 7.89 -11.34
CA ALA A 96 2.66 6.53 -10.80
C ALA A 96 3.96 6.19 -10.07
N VAL A 97 5.10 6.54 -10.66
CA VAL A 97 6.41 6.36 -10.03
C VAL A 97 6.51 7.14 -8.72
N LYS A 98 6.10 8.42 -8.73
CA LYS A 98 6.08 9.25 -7.52
C LYS A 98 5.16 8.68 -6.45
N ALA A 99 3.96 8.25 -6.82
CA ALA A 99 3.00 7.65 -5.88
C ALA A 99 3.56 6.36 -5.25
N PHE A 100 4.17 5.49 -6.06
CA PHE A 100 4.82 4.28 -5.58
C PHE A 100 5.97 4.60 -4.60
N ALA A 101 6.87 5.50 -4.98
CA ALA A 101 8.01 5.90 -4.14
C ALA A 101 7.53 6.51 -2.81
N THR A 102 6.52 7.40 -2.84
CA THR A 102 5.92 7.97 -1.63
C THR A 102 5.32 6.90 -0.73
N GLY A 103 4.54 5.98 -1.30
CA GLY A 103 3.96 4.85 -0.57
C GLY A 103 5.03 3.97 0.08
N THR A 104 6.15 3.73 -0.62
CA THR A 104 7.30 2.98 -0.11
C THR A 104 7.95 3.67 1.09
N VAL A 105 8.21 4.97 1.01
CA VAL A 105 8.77 5.75 2.11
C VAL A 105 7.88 5.68 3.35
N ILE A 106 6.57 5.81 3.17
CA ILE A 106 5.60 5.70 4.28
C ILE A 106 5.60 4.29 4.87
N ALA A 107 5.57 3.26 4.03
CA ALA A 107 5.61 1.88 4.47
C ALA A 107 6.90 1.55 5.25
N ASP A 108 8.05 2.04 4.79
CA ASP A 108 9.33 1.87 5.49
C ASP A 108 9.31 2.51 6.87
N ARG A 109 8.74 3.71 7.02
CA ARG A 109 8.62 4.38 8.32
C ARG A 109 7.70 3.62 9.28
N ILE A 110 6.56 3.13 8.80
CA ILE A 110 5.64 2.32 9.59
C ILE A 110 6.31 1.00 10.00
N ALA A 111 6.99 0.36 9.07
CA ALA A 111 7.70 -0.90 9.34
C ALA A 111 8.79 -0.70 10.41
N ALA A 112 9.57 0.38 10.33
CA ALA A 112 10.60 0.69 11.33
C ALA A 112 10.00 0.83 12.75
N VAL A 113 8.82 1.45 12.87
CA VAL A 113 8.08 1.52 14.13
C VAL A 113 7.68 0.12 14.62
N LEU A 114 7.10 -0.70 13.75
CA LEU A 114 6.67 -2.05 14.11
C LEU A 114 7.86 -2.95 14.48
N GLU A 115 8.98 -2.84 13.75
CA GLU A 115 10.21 -3.60 13.98
C GLU A 115 10.87 -3.28 15.33
N SER A 116 10.63 -2.09 15.87
CA SER A 116 11.11 -1.72 17.22
C SER A 116 10.24 -2.29 18.34
N THR A 117 9.19 -3.03 18.04
CA THR A 117 8.21 -3.54 19.00
C THR A 117 8.03 -5.06 18.92
N THR A 118 7.33 -5.63 19.88
CA THR A 118 6.93 -7.06 19.87
C THR A 118 5.91 -7.40 18.78
N ALA A 119 5.37 -6.41 18.07
CA ALA A 119 4.51 -6.63 16.91
C ALA A 119 5.25 -7.39 15.79
N ALA A 120 6.56 -7.18 15.66
CA ALA A 120 7.43 -7.80 14.66
C ALA A 120 7.38 -9.34 14.68
N ASP A 121 7.16 -9.95 15.82
CA ASP A 121 7.15 -11.41 15.96
C ASP A 121 5.83 -12.06 15.52
N ARG A 122 4.76 -11.27 15.45
CA ARG A 122 3.38 -11.76 15.25
C ARG A 122 2.77 -11.33 13.95
N TRP A 123 3.07 -10.09 13.53
CA TRP A 123 2.42 -9.44 12.39
C TRP A 123 3.36 -9.31 11.21
N SER A 124 2.85 -9.59 10.02
CA SER A 124 3.59 -9.35 8.78
C SER A 124 3.70 -7.86 8.50
N HIS A 125 4.91 -7.32 8.45
CA HIS A 125 5.14 -5.91 8.10
C HIS A 125 4.67 -5.62 6.67
N ARG A 126 4.81 -6.60 5.77
CA ARG A 126 4.39 -6.47 4.37
C ARG A 126 2.89 -6.19 4.24
N THR A 127 2.11 -6.68 5.19
CA THR A 127 0.66 -6.48 5.18
C THR A 127 0.24 -5.22 5.92
N VAL A 128 0.79 -4.96 7.10
CA VAL A 128 0.39 -3.79 7.90
C VAL A 128 0.93 -2.49 7.30
N ALA A 129 2.25 -2.39 7.17
CA ALA A 129 2.89 -1.19 6.62
C ALA A 129 2.61 -1.03 5.12
N GLY A 130 2.65 -2.16 4.38
CA GLY A 130 2.36 -2.18 2.94
C GLY A 130 0.94 -1.72 2.62
N LEU A 131 -0.05 -2.03 3.45
CA LEU A 131 -1.43 -1.60 3.25
C LEU A 131 -1.57 -0.08 3.32
N VAL A 132 -0.98 0.54 4.33
CA VAL A 132 -1.04 2.01 4.48
C VAL A 132 -0.27 2.70 3.35
N GLY A 133 0.94 2.21 3.03
CA GLY A 133 1.72 2.74 1.91
C GLY A 133 0.99 2.61 0.57
N ALA A 134 0.37 1.46 0.31
CA ALA A 134 -0.42 1.21 -0.90
C ALA A 134 -1.69 2.10 -0.94
N GLY A 135 -2.38 2.27 0.19
CA GLY A 135 -3.54 3.15 0.29
C GLY A 135 -3.20 4.61 0.00
N VAL A 136 -2.07 5.10 0.53
CA VAL A 136 -1.60 6.46 0.21
C VAL A 136 -1.23 6.59 -1.26
N ALA A 137 -0.50 5.61 -1.83
CA ALA A 137 -0.18 5.62 -3.26
C ALA A 137 -1.44 5.62 -4.13
N ALA A 138 -2.46 4.83 -3.76
CA ALA A 138 -3.77 4.85 -4.43
C ALA A 138 -4.45 6.21 -4.30
N GLY A 139 -4.44 6.79 -3.11
CA GLY A 139 -5.04 8.11 -2.86
C GLY A 139 -4.40 9.22 -3.70
N LEU A 140 -3.07 9.22 -3.82
CA LEU A 140 -2.34 10.17 -4.66
C LEU A 140 -2.72 10.03 -6.14
N LEU A 141 -2.82 8.81 -6.65
CA LEU A 141 -3.24 8.55 -8.04
C LEU A 141 -4.71 8.91 -8.31
N LEU A 142 -5.55 8.80 -7.30
CA LEU A 142 -6.95 9.20 -7.36
C LEU A 142 -7.16 10.69 -7.09
N ASN A 143 -6.09 11.48 -6.90
CA ASN A 143 -6.08 12.90 -6.60
C ASN A 143 -6.92 13.26 -5.36
N LEU A 144 -6.80 12.45 -4.29
CA LEU A 144 -7.48 12.70 -3.04
C LEU A 144 -6.88 13.93 -2.33
N ASP A 145 -7.74 14.72 -1.69
CA ASP A 145 -7.30 15.82 -0.81
C ASP A 145 -6.79 15.28 0.54
N GLU A 146 -6.23 16.17 1.37
CA GLU A 146 -5.67 15.80 2.67
C GLU A 146 -6.69 15.11 3.60
N ALA A 147 -7.95 15.57 3.61
CA ALA A 147 -8.98 14.97 4.44
C ALA A 147 -9.33 13.55 3.96
N GLN A 148 -9.39 13.36 2.66
CA GLN A 148 -9.62 12.06 2.04
C GLN A 148 -8.41 11.12 2.23
N LEU A 149 -7.17 11.62 2.13
CA LEU A 149 -5.97 10.84 2.44
C LEU A 149 -5.95 10.39 3.90
N ARG A 150 -6.32 11.28 4.84
CA ARG A 150 -6.47 10.94 6.26
C ARG A 150 -7.49 9.81 6.45
N ASN A 151 -8.63 9.89 5.81
CA ASN A 151 -9.64 8.84 5.85
C ASN A 151 -9.14 7.54 5.22
N THR A 152 -8.39 7.60 4.11
CA THR A 152 -7.76 6.44 3.48
C THR A 152 -6.83 5.72 4.47
N VAL A 153 -5.96 6.46 5.16
CA VAL A 153 -5.07 5.89 6.19
C VAL A 153 -5.87 5.17 7.28
N GLY A 154 -6.95 5.80 7.75
CA GLY A 154 -7.79 5.20 8.77
C GLY A 154 -8.57 3.98 8.30
N LEU A 155 -9.05 3.99 7.06
CA LEU A 155 -9.69 2.82 6.44
C LEU A 155 -8.70 1.67 6.25
N CYS A 156 -7.46 1.96 5.84
CA CYS A 156 -6.39 0.97 5.81
C CYS A 156 -6.10 0.40 7.21
N ALA A 157 -6.03 1.25 8.23
CA ALA A 157 -5.76 0.81 9.60
C ALA A 157 -6.81 -0.20 10.12
N THR A 158 -8.09 -0.04 9.72
CA THR A 158 -9.17 -0.98 10.12
C THR A 158 -9.11 -2.31 9.38
N GLN A 159 -8.44 -2.38 8.24
CA GLN A 159 -8.32 -3.59 7.42
C GLN A 159 -6.96 -4.28 7.61
N ALA A 160 -6.04 -3.66 8.37
CA ALA A 160 -4.72 -4.20 8.59
C ALA A 160 -4.80 -5.58 9.26
N ALA A 161 -4.24 -6.57 8.58
CA ALA A 161 -4.19 -7.96 9.00
C ALA A 161 -2.97 -8.63 8.37
N GLY A 162 -2.65 -9.82 8.84
CA GLY A 162 -1.60 -10.65 8.25
C GLY A 162 -0.70 -11.27 9.31
N LEU A 163 -0.57 -12.59 9.21
CA LEU A 163 0.21 -13.39 10.14
C LEU A 163 1.65 -13.51 9.64
N ARG A 164 2.62 -13.17 10.47
CA ARG A 164 4.03 -13.40 10.16
C ARG A 164 4.34 -14.89 9.90
N ALA A 165 3.63 -15.78 10.58
CA ALA A 165 3.79 -17.21 10.43
C ALA A 165 3.63 -17.75 9.00
N VAL A 166 2.99 -16.99 8.10
CA VAL A 166 2.79 -17.43 6.71
C VAL A 166 3.70 -16.70 5.71
N ASP A 167 4.56 -15.78 6.15
CA ASP A 167 5.39 -14.97 5.25
C ASP A 167 6.35 -15.81 4.37
N GLU A 168 6.75 -16.99 4.84
CA GLU A 168 7.63 -17.93 4.11
C GLU A 168 6.84 -19.06 3.42
N SER A 169 5.52 -18.95 3.34
CA SER A 169 4.65 -19.95 2.72
C SER A 169 4.00 -19.44 1.44
N ALA A 170 3.43 -20.36 0.65
CA ALA A 170 2.64 -20.00 -0.53
C ALA A 170 1.44 -19.08 -0.19
N THR A 171 0.97 -19.07 1.05
CA THR A 171 -0.12 -18.20 1.50
C THR A 171 0.31 -16.72 1.56
N ALA A 172 1.60 -16.41 1.63
CA ALA A 172 2.10 -15.04 1.66
C ALA A 172 1.59 -14.21 0.46
N VAL A 173 1.54 -14.80 -0.74
CA VAL A 173 1.04 -14.11 -1.92
C VAL A 173 -0.44 -13.70 -1.78
N VAL A 174 -1.25 -14.52 -1.11
CA VAL A 174 -2.67 -14.22 -0.84
C VAL A 174 -2.79 -13.01 0.09
N GLN A 175 -1.95 -12.93 1.14
CA GLN A 175 -1.93 -11.77 2.03
C GLN A 175 -1.55 -10.49 1.28
N VAL A 176 -0.52 -10.54 0.44
CA VAL A 176 -0.08 -9.40 -0.38
C VAL A 176 -1.16 -8.97 -1.38
N ALA A 177 -1.84 -9.93 -2.02
CA ALA A 177 -2.92 -9.65 -2.95
C ALA A 177 -4.12 -8.98 -2.26
N LYS A 178 -4.47 -9.45 -1.05
CA LYS A 178 -5.50 -8.81 -0.23
C LYS A 178 -5.12 -7.36 0.10
N VAL A 179 -3.90 -7.12 0.52
CA VAL A 179 -3.39 -5.77 0.81
C VAL A 179 -3.54 -4.84 -0.39
N ALA A 180 -3.16 -5.28 -1.58
CA ALA A 180 -3.27 -4.46 -2.79
C ALA A 180 -4.74 -4.12 -3.13
N ALA A 181 -5.66 -5.06 -2.95
CA ALA A 181 -7.09 -4.83 -3.18
C ALA A 181 -7.71 -3.91 -2.12
N ASP A 182 -7.44 -4.16 -0.83
CA ASP A 182 -7.95 -3.36 0.30
C ASP A 182 -7.46 -1.91 0.25
N ALA A 183 -6.23 -1.68 -0.22
CA ALA A 183 -5.68 -0.35 -0.40
C ALA A 183 -6.46 0.46 -1.44
N VAL A 184 -6.81 -0.15 -2.57
CA VAL A 184 -7.67 0.47 -3.59
C VAL A 184 -9.05 0.75 -3.01
N GLU A 185 -9.64 -0.22 -2.30
CA GLU A 185 -10.95 -0.06 -1.67
C GLU A 185 -10.97 1.13 -0.70
N ALA A 186 -9.98 1.19 0.21
CA ALA A 186 -9.87 2.28 1.17
C ALA A 186 -9.82 3.66 0.51
N ALA A 187 -9.01 3.81 -0.55
CA ALA A 187 -8.90 5.07 -1.29
C ALA A 187 -10.20 5.42 -2.04
N VAL A 188 -10.87 4.43 -2.64
CA VAL A 188 -12.15 4.63 -3.33
C VAL A 188 -13.24 5.00 -2.34
N LEU A 189 -13.33 4.34 -1.20
CA LEU A 189 -14.30 4.67 -0.14
C LEU A 189 -14.09 6.09 0.37
N ALA A 190 -12.85 6.49 0.67
CA ALA A 190 -12.52 7.84 1.08
C ALA A 190 -12.90 8.88 0.03
N ARG A 191 -12.67 8.61 -1.25
CA ARG A 191 -13.11 9.46 -2.36
C ARG A 191 -14.62 9.66 -2.39
N HIS A 192 -15.38 8.66 -2.00
CA HIS A 192 -16.85 8.70 -1.92
C HIS A 192 -17.38 9.24 -0.58
N GLY A 193 -16.50 9.82 0.26
CA GLY A 193 -16.90 10.51 1.49
C GLY A 193 -17.02 9.61 2.73
N PHE A 194 -16.54 8.37 2.67
CA PHE A 194 -16.41 7.56 3.90
C PHE A 194 -15.32 8.16 4.79
N THR A 195 -15.65 8.27 6.08
CA THR A 195 -14.76 8.86 7.08
C THR A 195 -14.23 7.81 8.04
N SER A 196 -13.08 8.11 8.64
CA SER A 196 -12.47 7.28 9.68
C SER A 196 -12.19 8.10 10.95
N ALA A 197 -11.66 7.44 11.99
CA ALA A 197 -11.23 8.14 13.19
C ALA A 197 -10.05 9.08 12.89
N ALA A 198 -10.00 10.23 13.56
CA ALA A 198 -8.97 11.25 13.34
C ALA A 198 -7.55 10.72 13.63
N ASP A 199 -7.38 9.84 14.60
CA ASP A 199 -6.13 9.17 14.91
C ASP A 199 -6.32 7.66 14.98
N SER A 200 -6.37 7.03 13.81
CA SER A 200 -6.52 5.59 13.65
C SER A 200 -5.21 4.82 13.80
N MET A 201 -4.06 5.48 13.70
CA MET A 201 -2.76 4.85 13.81
C MET A 201 -2.25 4.83 15.26
N SER A 202 -2.07 6.01 15.88
CA SER A 202 -1.40 6.16 17.18
C SER A 202 -2.34 6.38 18.37
N GLY A 203 -3.62 6.57 18.14
CA GLY A 203 -4.61 6.77 19.19
C GLY A 203 -4.69 5.59 20.18
N ARG A 204 -5.22 5.84 21.36
CA ARG A 204 -5.35 4.83 22.45
C ARG A 204 -6.03 3.51 22.01
N ARG A 205 -6.84 3.55 20.97
CA ARG A 205 -7.51 2.41 20.33
C ARG A 205 -7.10 2.28 18.85
N GLY A 206 -5.96 2.87 18.49
CA GLY A 206 -5.43 2.84 17.14
C GLY A 206 -4.67 1.56 16.83
N LEU A 207 -4.19 1.46 15.61
CA LEU A 207 -3.54 0.27 15.10
C LEU A 207 -2.31 -0.13 15.93
N PHE A 208 -1.44 0.83 16.27
CA PHE A 208 -0.24 0.51 17.04
C PHE A 208 -0.55 0.01 18.46
N ALA A 209 -1.56 0.59 19.13
CA ALA A 209 -2.00 0.11 20.43
C ALA A 209 -2.55 -1.32 20.39
N LEU A 210 -3.18 -1.71 19.26
CA LEU A 210 -3.67 -3.08 19.04
C LEU A 210 -2.52 -4.06 18.75
N LEU A 211 -1.58 -3.67 17.90
CA LEU A 211 -0.50 -4.55 17.45
C LEU A 211 0.58 -4.75 18.52
N SER A 212 0.88 -3.71 19.28
CA SER A 212 1.90 -3.71 20.32
C SER A 212 1.41 -2.94 21.56
N PRO A 213 0.59 -3.57 22.41
CA PRO A 213 0.01 -2.92 23.60
C PRO A 213 1.06 -2.35 24.55
N ASP A 214 2.25 -2.96 24.59
CA ASP A 214 3.34 -2.61 25.51
C ASP A 214 4.25 -1.51 24.99
N ALA A 215 4.11 -1.13 23.72
CA ALA A 215 5.01 -0.19 23.05
C ALA A 215 4.24 0.74 22.09
N ALA A 216 3.17 1.37 22.59
CA ALA A 216 2.51 2.42 21.81
C ALA A 216 3.52 3.52 21.47
N PRO A 217 3.81 3.83 20.21
CA PRO A 217 4.77 4.84 19.84
C PRO A 217 4.32 6.18 20.40
N GLN A 218 5.05 6.72 21.33
CA GLN A 218 4.90 8.11 21.77
C GLN A 218 5.48 8.98 20.64
N GLY A 219 4.67 9.87 20.13
CA GLY A 219 4.78 10.68 18.94
C GLY A 219 6.05 11.46 18.65
N ASP A 220 7.20 10.83 18.58
CA ASP A 220 8.42 11.46 18.07
C ASP A 220 9.08 10.55 17.03
N ILE A 221 8.49 10.55 15.82
CA ILE A 221 9.16 9.97 14.66
C ILE A 221 9.93 11.12 14.04
N GLY A 222 11.21 11.21 14.44
CA GLY A 222 12.10 12.23 13.97
C GLY A 222 12.00 12.47 12.46
N VAL A 223 11.70 13.70 12.11
CA VAL A 223 11.91 14.24 10.78
C VAL A 223 13.42 14.46 10.68
N ALA A 224 14.14 13.52 10.09
CA ALA A 224 15.49 13.71 9.61
C ALA A 224 15.48 13.44 8.11
#